data_bd77c9ea87ccfe39b4f388aa92632a6c
#
_entry.id   bd77c9ea87ccfe39b4f388aa92632a6c
#
_cell.length_a   1.000
_cell.length_b   1.000
_cell.length_c   1.000
_cell.angle_alpha   90.00
_cell.angle_beta   90.00
_cell.angle_gamma   90.00
#
_symmetry.space_group_name_H-M   'P 1'
#
loop_
_entity.id
_entity.type
_entity.pdbx_description
1 polymer ?
#
loop_
_entity_poly.entity_id
_entity_poly.type
_entity_poly.pdbx_seq_one_letter_code
_entity_poly.pdbx_strand_id
1 'polypeptide(L)'
;MKKIILIIFLITGVFSFVQSQVWVQSFTAGGYDSNNQLLGGSEVLQLVSHKKMLFSSVGYWQDDNNIWYGGSNNSIGWGQINSLENPTAIWKEDLFLGASYLRPEILKQIIFTKDQFGNALSSPDTVLICAGYSPNYITSQVTVKSFVRNDVNGSWRESQIVQGSFPAGENYSIRDIEMYVDKLTGFEYVFASIGTQGIYKGKYNPANPGKIDWISTAEFGPLSIRSLGIEIANGKLYFSSGSKLYRRIDGVSPNYVIDHDFSDLGATINSAVGGIRGLTTIDNPSGTDEDFLLMWCPNGQSQGVIYRLEPDSGGFNRIYETKLSLLIENFLVGSNASYVLGAYNEFYKYIDPLTNDTLHLLGFEVNITGGPHLTSNGYYKGALFAKRYTDRQYSLEEINGTIGLNDNALVANRCYVKSPFSNENALYFGGFDPNGNISTNMAWVFKKDYQLSSIDNFTQGQENVKIYPNPTKSVIYLSEKVEFILYNILGEIIFIGDNNKIDLNSFDNGVYIFESGNVRTQIIKQ
;
A
#
# COMPACT_ATOMS: atom_id res chain seq x y z
N MET A 1 -34.89 -52.03 43.90
CA MET A 1 -34.40 -50.67 43.87
C MET A 1 -33.15 -50.64 43.03
N LYS A 2 -33.28 -50.23 41.77
CA LYS A 2 -32.13 -50.05 40.84
C LYS A 2 -31.67 -48.62 40.93
N LYS A 3 -30.43 -48.38 41.35
CA LYS A 3 -29.80 -47.07 41.33
C LYS A 3 -29.33 -46.76 39.91
N ILE A 4 -29.91 -45.72 39.31
CA ILE A 4 -29.46 -45.15 38.05
C ILE A 4 -28.35 -44.13 38.41
N ILE A 5 -27.14 -44.40 37.96
CA ILE A 5 -26.01 -43.47 38.04
C ILE A 5 -26.07 -42.62 36.76
N LEU A 6 -26.38 -41.35 36.93
CA LEU A 6 -26.35 -40.33 35.87
C LEU A 6 -24.91 -39.85 35.72
N ILE A 7 -24.23 -40.24 34.64
CA ILE A 7 -22.90 -39.72 34.29
C ILE A 7 -23.13 -38.47 33.47
N ILE A 8 -22.89 -37.32 34.06
CA ILE A 8 -22.86 -36.04 33.37
C ILE A 8 -21.47 -35.89 32.72
N PHE A 9 -21.41 -36.02 31.38
CA PHE A 9 -20.24 -35.66 30.61
C PHE A 9 -20.17 -34.12 30.54
N LEU A 10 -19.25 -33.54 31.31
CA LEU A 10 -18.85 -32.14 31.14
C LEU A 10 -17.94 -32.09 29.89
N ILE A 11 -18.49 -31.72 28.75
CA ILE A 11 -17.70 -31.39 27.58
C ILE A 11 -17.13 -30.00 27.86
N THR A 12 -15.94 -29.93 28.41
CA THR A 12 -15.09 -28.72 28.38
C THR A 12 -14.56 -28.60 26.97
N GLY A 13 -15.24 -27.79 26.16
CA GLY A 13 -14.72 -27.39 24.87
C GLY A 13 -13.43 -26.60 25.08
N VAL A 14 -12.31 -27.21 24.79
CA VAL A 14 -11.03 -26.48 24.67
C VAL A 14 -11.15 -25.67 23.39
N PHE A 15 -11.51 -24.41 23.53
CA PHE A 15 -11.36 -23.44 22.45
C PHE A 15 -9.86 -23.22 22.27
N SER A 16 -9.27 -23.91 21.30
CA SER A 16 -7.97 -23.54 20.77
C SER A 16 -8.12 -22.14 20.19
N PHE A 17 -7.66 -21.13 20.89
CA PHE A 17 -7.47 -19.80 20.30
C PHE A 17 -6.39 -19.96 19.24
N VAL A 18 -6.79 -20.20 17.99
CA VAL A 18 -5.96 -19.79 16.87
C VAL A 18 -5.77 -18.30 17.08
N GLN A 19 -4.57 -17.89 17.42
CA GLN A 19 -4.23 -16.49 17.52
C GLN A 19 -4.30 -15.97 16.09
N SER A 20 -5.50 -15.57 15.65
CA SER A 20 -5.68 -14.90 14.38
C SER A 20 -4.76 -13.68 14.41
N GLN A 21 -3.97 -13.51 13.37
CA GLN A 21 -3.17 -12.29 13.20
C GLN A 21 -4.12 -11.10 13.41
N VAL A 22 -3.94 -10.39 14.50
CA VAL A 22 -4.89 -9.34 14.90
C VAL A 22 -4.53 -8.08 14.15
N TRP A 23 -5.49 -7.55 13.42
CA TRP A 23 -5.41 -6.20 12.89
C TRP A 23 -5.49 -5.21 14.04
N VAL A 24 -4.49 -4.33 14.14
CA VAL A 24 -4.43 -3.30 15.17
C VAL A 24 -4.59 -1.94 14.51
N GLN A 25 -5.57 -1.17 14.95
CA GLN A 25 -5.72 0.20 14.52
C GLN A 25 -4.59 1.06 15.08
N SER A 26 -3.80 1.67 14.19
CA SER A 26 -2.69 2.55 14.55
C SER A 26 -3.07 4.02 14.52
N PHE A 27 -3.97 4.40 13.60
CA PHE A 27 -4.43 5.78 13.42
C PHE A 27 -5.91 5.81 13.05
N THR A 28 -6.60 6.78 13.61
CA THR A 28 -7.94 7.21 13.19
C THR A 28 -7.97 8.73 13.22
N ALA A 29 -8.43 9.33 12.12
CA ALA A 29 -8.62 10.76 12.05
C ALA A 29 -9.71 11.24 13.05
N GLY A 30 -9.61 12.50 13.48
CA GLY A 30 -10.52 13.13 14.45
C GLY A 30 -10.00 13.17 15.89
N GLY A 31 -8.84 12.55 16.16
CA GLY A 31 -8.14 12.65 17.44
C GLY A 31 -7.19 13.86 17.49
N TYR A 32 -6.50 13.98 18.62
CA TYR A 32 -5.49 15.02 18.85
C TYR A 32 -4.15 14.38 19.15
N ASP A 33 -3.08 15.00 18.69
CA ASP A 33 -1.73 14.62 19.05
C ASP A 33 -1.34 15.11 20.47
N SER A 34 -0.10 14.79 20.88
CA SER A 34 0.43 15.20 22.20
C SER A 34 0.61 16.73 22.34
N ASN A 35 0.58 17.48 21.24
CA ASN A 35 0.66 18.94 21.20
C ASN A 35 -0.73 19.58 21.07
N ASN A 36 -1.80 18.79 21.20
CA ASN A 36 -3.19 19.22 21.04
C ASN A 36 -3.50 19.75 19.63
N GLN A 37 -2.80 19.22 18.60
CA GLN A 37 -3.12 19.47 17.20
C GLN A 37 -4.13 18.42 16.72
N LEU A 38 -5.17 18.86 16.00
CA LEU A 38 -6.15 17.96 15.43
C LEU A 38 -5.52 17.14 14.29
N LEU A 39 -5.56 15.84 14.41
CA LEU A 39 -5.19 14.90 13.35
C LEU A 39 -6.44 14.55 12.55
N GLY A 40 -6.71 15.33 11.50
CA GLY A 40 -7.89 15.19 10.66
C GLY A 40 -7.64 14.43 9.37
N GLY A 41 -8.67 14.30 8.55
CA GLY A 41 -8.61 13.81 7.18
C GLY A 41 -9.65 12.76 6.85
N SER A 42 -10.10 12.76 5.59
CA SER A 42 -11.02 11.75 5.07
C SER A 42 -10.30 10.57 4.41
N GLU A 43 -9.02 10.73 4.03
CA GLU A 43 -8.22 9.66 3.42
C GLU A 43 -6.74 9.71 3.84
N VAL A 44 -6.11 8.53 3.93
CA VAL A 44 -4.66 8.38 3.93
C VAL A 44 -4.22 8.12 2.49
N LEU A 45 -3.44 9.05 1.91
CA LEU A 45 -3.02 8.96 0.52
C LEU A 45 -1.76 8.11 0.35
N GLN A 46 -0.80 8.29 1.26
CA GLN A 46 0.50 7.61 1.23
C GLN A 46 0.94 7.24 2.64
N LEU A 47 1.71 6.17 2.73
CA LEU A 47 2.50 5.79 3.91
C LEU A 47 3.96 5.61 3.46
N VAL A 48 4.89 6.23 4.16
CA VAL A 48 6.31 6.21 3.80
C VAL A 48 7.17 5.99 5.04
N SER A 49 8.11 5.07 4.93
CA SER A 49 9.20 4.90 5.91
C SER A 49 10.35 5.84 5.54
N HIS A 50 10.78 6.67 6.47
CA HIS A 50 11.92 7.59 6.27
C HIS A 50 12.70 7.74 7.57
N LYS A 51 14.01 7.49 7.51
CA LYS A 51 14.95 7.64 8.65
C LYS A 51 14.44 7.05 9.97
N LYS A 52 13.94 5.81 9.92
CA LYS A 52 13.39 5.05 11.06
C LYS A 52 12.10 5.63 11.66
N MET A 53 11.42 6.50 10.96
CA MET A 53 10.10 7.00 11.30
C MET A 53 9.10 6.58 10.22
N LEU A 54 7.83 6.52 10.58
CA LEU A 54 6.74 6.32 9.66
C LEU A 54 6.03 7.65 9.45
N PHE A 55 5.70 7.95 8.19
CA PHE A 55 4.98 9.15 7.79
C PHE A 55 3.72 8.77 7.01
N SER A 56 2.66 9.55 7.21
CA SER A 56 1.44 9.45 6.41
C SER A 56 1.08 10.81 5.83
N SER A 57 0.67 10.84 4.56
CA SER A 57 -0.03 11.99 4.02
C SER A 57 -1.53 11.79 4.19
N VAL A 58 -2.19 12.78 4.80
CA VAL A 58 -3.61 12.73 5.14
C VAL A 58 -4.28 14.00 4.64
N GLY A 59 -5.46 13.86 4.05
CA GLY A 59 -6.18 15.00 3.53
C GLY A 59 -7.66 14.75 3.32
N TYR A 60 -8.35 15.74 2.76
CA TYR A 60 -9.79 15.73 2.57
C TYR A 60 -10.13 15.51 1.11
N TRP A 61 -10.94 14.51 0.86
CA TRP A 61 -11.43 14.19 -0.49
C TRP A 61 -12.93 14.44 -0.61
N GLN A 62 -13.70 13.65 0.10
CA GLN A 62 -15.17 13.73 0.09
C GLN A 62 -15.65 14.32 1.40
N ASP A 63 -15.82 15.62 1.44
CA ASP A 63 -16.16 16.37 2.62
C ASP A 63 -17.08 17.51 2.22
N ASP A 64 -18.17 17.71 2.96
CA ASP A 64 -19.08 18.84 2.75
C ASP A 64 -18.40 20.20 2.87
N ASN A 65 -17.25 20.26 3.54
CA ASN A 65 -16.43 21.46 3.61
C ASN A 65 -15.42 21.55 2.48
N ASN A 66 -15.32 20.52 1.63
CA ASN A 66 -14.45 20.56 0.47
C ASN A 66 -15.01 21.57 -0.54
N ILE A 67 -14.24 22.61 -0.80
CA ILE A 67 -14.59 23.69 -1.72
C ILE A 67 -14.89 23.21 -3.15
N TRP A 68 -14.33 22.07 -3.58
CA TRP A 68 -14.63 21.43 -4.87
C TRP A 68 -16.07 20.94 -4.98
N TYR A 69 -16.70 20.67 -3.83
CA TYR A 69 -18.08 20.21 -3.73
C TYR A 69 -19.03 21.28 -3.21
N GLY A 70 -18.58 22.56 -3.18
CA GLY A 70 -19.38 23.70 -2.77
C GLY A 70 -19.43 23.97 -1.27
N GLY A 71 -18.57 23.32 -0.50
CA GLY A 71 -18.42 23.57 0.94
C GLY A 71 -17.70 24.89 1.27
N SER A 72 -17.81 25.32 2.52
CA SER A 72 -17.04 26.45 3.03
C SER A 72 -15.78 25.97 3.76
N ASN A 73 -14.63 26.49 3.40
CA ASN A 73 -13.32 26.04 3.85
C ASN A 73 -12.90 26.46 5.27
N ASN A 74 -13.81 26.93 6.10
CA ASN A 74 -13.40 27.75 7.26
C ASN A 74 -13.32 27.01 8.59
N SER A 75 -13.60 25.72 8.66
CA SER A 75 -13.83 25.07 9.95
C SER A 75 -13.09 23.76 10.22
N ILE A 76 -12.27 23.28 9.31
CA ILE A 76 -11.57 22.00 9.45
C ILE A 76 -10.08 22.11 9.24
N GLY A 77 -9.36 21.17 9.83
CA GLY A 77 -7.95 20.97 9.52
C GLY A 77 -7.80 20.55 8.06
N TRP A 78 -6.79 21.09 7.42
CA TRP A 78 -6.46 20.83 6.02
C TRP A 78 -5.45 19.68 5.90
N GLY A 79 -4.96 19.46 4.69
CA GLY A 79 -4.01 18.41 4.45
C GLY A 79 -2.80 18.44 5.39
N GLN A 80 -2.44 17.29 5.91
CA GLN A 80 -1.38 17.11 6.90
C GLN A 80 -0.42 16.02 6.47
N ILE A 81 0.84 16.14 6.91
CA ILE A 81 1.74 15.00 7.04
C ILE A 81 1.82 14.68 8.54
N ASN A 82 1.49 13.45 8.88
CA ASN A 82 1.64 12.96 10.24
C ASN A 82 2.85 12.04 10.34
N SER A 83 3.47 11.97 11.51
CA SER A 83 4.62 11.14 11.80
C SER A 83 4.40 10.22 13.00
N LEU A 84 5.02 9.05 12.96
CA LEU A 84 5.07 8.08 14.06
C LEU A 84 6.53 7.72 14.32
N GLU A 85 7.01 7.95 15.54
CA GLU A 85 8.42 7.80 15.92
C GLU A 85 8.77 6.38 16.37
N ASN A 86 7.80 5.65 16.88
CA ASN A 86 7.93 4.26 17.32
C ASN A 86 6.53 3.58 17.33
N PRO A 87 6.44 2.25 17.37
CA PRO A 87 5.17 1.52 17.20
C PRO A 87 4.15 1.71 18.33
N THR A 88 4.55 2.27 19.46
CA THR A 88 3.69 2.53 20.63
C THR A 88 3.43 4.03 20.86
N ALA A 89 4.04 4.89 20.05
CA ALA A 89 3.81 6.32 20.13
C ALA A 89 2.44 6.71 19.58
N ILE A 90 2.01 7.91 19.91
CA ILE A 90 0.85 8.56 19.29
C ILE A 90 1.35 9.27 18.04
N TRP A 91 0.59 9.17 16.95
CA TRP A 91 0.83 9.95 15.74
C TRP A 91 0.85 11.45 16.05
N LYS A 92 1.73 12.20 15.40
CA LYS A 92 1.88 13.64 15.55
C LYS A 92 1.76 14.34 14.21
N GLU A 93 1.24 15.55 14.22
CA GLU A 93 1.37 16.46 13.09
C GLU A 93 2.85 16.81 12.87
N ASP A 94 3.37 16.56 11.67
CA ASP A 94 4.73 16.92 11.24
C ASP A 94 4.71 18.10 10.26
N LEU A 95 3.63 18.21 9.45
CA LEU A 95 3.36 19.34 8.57
C LEU A 95 1.86 19.61 8.50
N PHE A 96 1.48 20.85 8.73
CA PHE A 96 0.15 21.38 8.42
C PHE A 96 0.23 22.31 7.21
N LEU A 97 -0.47 21.96 6.13
CA LEU A 97 -0.40 22.71 4.88
C LEU A 97 -1.23 24.01 4.88
N GLY A 98 -2.02 24.26 5.93
CA GLY A 98 -2.88 25.44 6.04
C GLY A 98 -4.13 25.38 5.17
N ALA A 99 -4.94 26.42 5.25
CA ALA A 99 -6.30 26.45 4.69
C ALA A 99 -6.39 26.50 3.15
N SER A 100 -5.28 26.43 2.45
CA SER A 100 -5.25 26.48 0.98
C SER A 100 -5.01 25.13 0.32
N TYR A 101 -4.59 24.12 1.08
CA TYR A 101 -4.27 22.80 0.57
C TYR A 101 -5.22 21.75 1.14
N LEU A 102 -6.03 21.15 0.31
CA LEU A 102 -6.97 20.10 0.74
C LEU A 102 -6.23 18.85 1.20
N ARG A 103 -5.12 18.55 0.56
CA ARG A 103 -4.33 17.34 0.83
C ARG A 103 -2.93 17.42 0.25
N PRO A 104 -1.93 16.81 0.88
CA PRO A 104 -0.67 16.45 0.26
C PRO A 104 -0.91 15.20 -0.59
N GLU A 105 -0.98 15.36 -1.91
CA GLU A 105 -1.41 14.30 -2.83
C GLU A 105 -0.37 13.21 -3.03
N ILE A 106 0.91 13.55 -2.83
CA ILE A 106 2.03 12.62 -2.89
C ILE A 106 2.94 12.82 -1.68
N LEU A 107 3.48 11.71 -1.18
CA LEU A 107 4.54 11.67 -0.19
C LEU A 107 5.49 10.55 -0.61
N LYS A 108 6.76 10.88 -0.85
CA LYS A 108 7.76 9.91 -1.34
C LYS A 108 9.13 10.19 -0.75
N GLN A 109 9.93 9.15 -0.53
CA GLN A 109 11.35 9.28 -0.24
C GLN A 109 12.14 9.23 -1.53
N ILE A 110 13.03 10.19 -1.73
CA ILE A 110 13.88 10.29 -2.92
C ILE A 110 15.35 10.38 -2.47
N ILE A 111 16.23 9.75 -3.23
CA ILE A 111 17.68 9.76 -2.98
C ILE A 111 18.35 10.47 -4.14
N PHE A 112 19.10 11.54 -3.84
CA PHE A 112 19.91 12.26 -4.80
C PHE A 112 21.40 11.98 -4.60
N THR A 113 22.12 11.80 -5.69
CA THR A 113 23.57 11.60 -5.68
C THR A 113 24.34 12.74 -6.34
N LYS A 114 23.62 13.62 -7.07
CA LYS A 114 24.18 14.77 -7.78
C LYS A 114 23.45 16.06 -7.46
N ASP A 115 24.16 17.19 -7.58
CA ASP A 115 23.60 18.53 -7.49
C ASP A 115 22.96 19.00 -8.83
N GLN A 116 22.43 20.21 -8.85
CA GLN A 116 21.78 20.83 -10.02
C GLN A 116 22.73 21.02 -11.21
N PHE A 117 24.05 21.01 -10.99
CA PHE A 117 25.08 21.13 -12.02
C PHE A 117 25.55 19.75 -12.53
N GLY A 118 25.12 18.67 -11.91
CA GLY A 118 25.54 17.30 -12.22
C GLY A 118 26.79 16.85 -11.47
N ASN A 119 27.28 17.63 -10.50
CA ASN A 119 28.40 17.24 -9.66
C ASN A 119 27.95 16.22 -8.62
N ALA A 120 28.78 15.21 -8.36
CA ALA A 120 28.52 14.25 -7.31
C ALA A 120 28.48 14.93 -5.92
N LEU A 121 27.49 14.58 -5.13
CA LEU A 121 27.42 14.96 -3.72
C LEU A 121 28.49 14.22 -2.92
N SER A 122 28.96 14.79 -1.83
CA SER A 122 29.90 14.13 -0.90
C SER A 122 29.32 12.87 -0.28
N SER A 123 28.02 12.82 -0.11
CA SER A 123 27.22 11.66 0.24
C SER A 123 25.82 11.79 -0.36
N PRO A 124 25.13 10.70 -0.72
CA PRO A 124 23.74 10.76 -1.16
C PRO A 124 22.85 11.47 -0.13
N ASP A 125 21.97 12.38 -0.60
CA ASP A 125 20.97 13.02 0.24
C ASP A 125 19.62 12.32 0.06
N THR A 126 19.11 11.73 1.15
CA THR A 126 17.82 11.06 1.19
C THR A 126 16.80 12.03 1.77
N VAL A 127 15.88 12.50 0.95
CA VAL A 127 14.88 13.50 1.32
C VAL A 127 13.48 12.89 1.35
N LEU A 128 12.65 13.38 2.27
CA LEU A 128 11.22 13.15 2.26
C LEU A 128 10.54 14.35 1.59
N ILE A 129 9.82 14.10 0.51
CA ILE A 129 9.11 15.10 -0.28
C ILE A 129 7.62 14.82 -0.26
N CYS A 130 6.81 15.86 -0.07
CA CYS A 130 5.39 15.83 -0.39
C CYS A 130 5.06 16.94 -1.39
N ALA A 131 3.89 16.83 -2.03
CA ALA A 131 3.43 17.89 -2.92
C ALA A 131 1.90 17.94 -2.94
N GLY A 132 1.40 19.13 -3.28
CA GLY A 132 -0.02 19.40 -3.40
C GLY A 132 -0.28 20.69 -4.17
N TYR A 133 -1.53 20.96 -4.49
CA TYR A 133 -1.93 22.18 -5.14
C TYR A 133 -2.86 23.02 -4.27
N SER A 134 -2.77 24.33 -4.44
CA SER A 134 -3.52 25.33 -3.72
C SER A 134 -4.28 26.22 -4.71
N PRO A 135 -5.62 26.18 -4.72
CA PRO A 135 -6.42 27.10 -5.51
C PRO A 135 -6.60 28.43 -4.76
N ASN A 136 -6.46 29.52 -5.49
CA ASN A 136 -6.82 30.86 -5.03
C ASN A 136 -8.06 31.35 -5.77
N TYR A 137 -9.21 31.32 -5.11
CA TYR A 137 -10.50 31.69 -5.72
C TYR A 137 -10.65 33.19 -6.00
N ILE A 138 -9.90 34.04 -5.28
CA ILE A 138 -9.95 35.50 -5.48
C ILE A 138 -9.25 35.87 -6.80
N THR A 139 -8.11 35.24 -7.06
CA THR A 139 -7.30 35.53 -8.26
C THR A 139 -7.56 34.53 -9.40
N SER A 140 -8.36 33.50 -9.18
CA SER A 140 -8.58 32.36 -10.10
C SER A 140 -7.27 31.68 -10.51
N GLN A 141 -6.30 31.62 -9.60
CA GLN A 141 -5.00 30.98 -9.80
C GLN A 141 -4.89 29.69 -9.05
N VAL A 142 -4.07 28.78 -9.56
CA VAL A 142 -3.71 27.52 -8.89
C VAL A 142 -2.19 27.44 -8.83
N THR A 143 -1.66 27.16 -7.64
CA THR A 143 -0.23 26.96 -7.45
C THR A 143 0.02 25.52 -7.01
N VAL A 144 0.94 24.82 -7.67
CA VAL A 144 1.43 23.50 -7.25
C VAL A 144 2.80 23.66 -6.64
N LYS A 145 2.97 23.11 -5.45
CA LYS A 145 4.24 23.17 -4.71
C LYS A 145 4.65 21.79 -4.24
N SER A 146 5.96 21.59 -4.17
CA SER A 146 6.58 20.53 -3.38
C SER A 146 7.09 21.09 -2.05
N PHE A 147 7.14 20.22 -1.05
CA PHE A 147 7.66 20.51 0.29
C PHE A 147 8.65 19.42 0.66
N VAL A 148 9.84 19.82 1.09
CA VAL A 148 10.89 18.90 1.51
C VAL A 148 11.16 19.07 2.99
N ARG A 149 11.22 17.92 3.70
CA ARG A 149 11.50 17.89 5.13
C ARG A 149 12.98 18.10 5.42
N ASN A 150 13.27 18.98 6.36
CA ASN A 150 14.58 19.08 6.98
C ASN A 150 14.61 18.15 8.20
N ASP A 151 15.32 17.03 8.07
CA ASP A 151 15.35 16.00 9.12
C ASP A 151 16.11 16.40 10.39
N VAL A 152 16.88 17.48 10.35
CA VAL A 152 17.61 17.97 11.54
C VAL A 152 16.65 18.59 12.55
N ASN A 153 15.64 19.32 12.06
CA ASN A 153 14.73 20.08 12.92
C ASN A 153 13.23 19.86 12.64
N GLY A 154 12.89 18.94 11.74
CA GLY A 154 11.52 18.61 11.37
C GLY A 154 10.78 19.66 10.55
N SER A 155 11.44 20.77 10.18
CA SER A 155 10.77 21.82 9.40
C SER A 155 10.64 21.44 7.93
N TRP A 156 9.57 21.90 7.29
CA TRP A 156 9.36 21.73 5.86
C TRP A 156 9.60 23.02 5.10
N ARG A 157 10.15 22.88 3.89
CA ARG A 157 10.46 24.00 3.00
C ARG A 157 9.87 23.74 1.62
N GLU A 158 9.26 24.77 1.06
CA GLU A 158 8.55 24.67 -0.21
C GLU A 158 9.40 25.10 -1.41
N SER A 159 9.08 24.50 -2.57
CA SER A 159 9.48 24.96 -3.91
C SER A 159 8.28 24.95 -4.83
N GLN A 160 8.07 25.99 -5.62
CA GLN A 160 6.98 26.06 -6.58
C GLN A 160 7.30 25.21 -7.81
N ILE A 161 6.36 24.33 -8.20
CA ILE A 161 6.46 23.52 -9.42
C ILE A 161 5.87 24.31 -10.59
N VAL A 162 4.60 24.72 -10.48
CA VAL A 162 3.91 25.47 -11.51
C VAL A 162 2.85 26.37 -10.90
N GLN A 163 2.55 27.47 -11.58
CA GLN A 163 1.39 28.30 -11.34
C GLN A 163 0.57 28.41 -12.63
N GLY A 164 -0.75 28.29 -12.50
CA GLY A 164 -1.67 28.35 -13.61
C GLY A 164 -3.00 28.97 -13.21
N SER A 165 -4.00 28.83 -14.06
CA SER A 165 -5.33 29.38 -13.86
C SER A 165 -6.39 28.27 -13.78
N PHE A 166 -7.58 28.62 -13.28
CA PHE A 166 -8.72 27.71 -13.25
C PHE A 166 -9.11 27.20 -14.67
N PRO A 167 -9.73 25.97 -14.75
CA PRO A 167 -10.20 25.16 -13.63
C PRO A 167 -9.09 24.43 -12.90
N ALA A 168 -9.25 24.27 -11.59
CA ALA A 168 -8.38 23.52 -10.69
C ALA A 168 -8.70 22.02 -10.72
N GLY A 169 -8.56 21.31 -9.62
CA GLY A 169 -8.92 19.88 -9.51
C GLY A 169 -7.99 18.98 -10.33
N GLU A 170 -8.57 18.10 -11.15
CA GLU A 170 -7.80 17.14 -11.94
C GLU A 170 -6.75 17.77 -12.85
N ASN A 171 -6.91 19.07 -13.22
CA ASN A 171 -5.93 19.77 -14.02
C ASN A 171 -4.60 20.00 -13.33
N TYR A 172 -4.59 20.06 -12.00
CA TYR A 172 -3.40 20.35 -11.20
C TYR A 172 -3.10 19.29 -10.13
N SER A 173 -3.91 18.25 -10.04
CA SER A 173 -3.66 17.17 -9.09
C SER A 173 -2.33 16.49 -9.41
N ILE A 174 -1.49 16.34 -8.39
CA ILE A 174 -0.23 15.62 -8.53
C ILE A 174 -0.42 14.16 -8.15
N ARG A 175 0.03 13.23 -9.00
CA ARG A 175 -0.22 11.81 -8.80
C ARG A 175 1.03 11.02 -8.53
N ASP A 176 2.16 11.52 -9.00
CA ASP A 176 3.42 10.85 -8.80
C ASP A 176 4.61 11.81 -8.92
N ILE A 177 5.68 11.44 -8.22
CA ILE A 177 6.99 12.06 -8.30
C ILE A 177 8.03 10.96 -8.41
N GLU A 178 8.93 11.03 -9.41
CA GLU A 178 9.98 10.03 -9.61
C GLU A 178 11.32 10.66 -9.93
N MET A 179 12.42 10.08 -9.41
CA MET A 179 13.78 10.51 -9.74
C MET A 179 14.33 9.65 -10.87
N TYR A 180 14.86 10.29 -11.89
CA TYR A 180 15.41 9.63 -13.06
C TYR A 180 16.74 10.23 -13.49
N VAL A 181 17.66 9.38 -13.91
CA VAL A 181 18.95 9.79 -14.52
C VAL A 181 18.82 9.75 -16.02
N ASP A 182 18.84 10.93 -16.65
CA ASP A 182 18.89 11.03 -18.12
C ASP A 182 20.19 10.40 -18.64
N LYS A 183 20.06 9.33 -19.42
CA LYS A 183 21.19 8.48 -19.87
C LYS A 183 22.14 9.20 -20.83
N LEU A 184 21.67 10.20 -21.57
CA LEU A 184 22.50 10.94 -22.53
C LEU A 184 23.20 12.14 -21.89
N THR A 185 22.53 12.83 -20.96
CA THR A 185 23.12 14.02 -20.31
C THR A 185 23.80 13.70 -18.99
N GLY A 186 23.45 12.57 -18.36
CA GLY A 186 23.94 12.15 -17.05
C GLY A 186 23.38 12.97 -15.88
N PHE A 187 22.44 13.90 -16.11
CA PHE A 187 21.77 14.64 -15.04
C PHE A 187 20.75 13.80 -14.31
N GLU A 188 20.65 14.01 -13.00
CA GLU A 188 19.52 13.56 -12.18
C GLU A 188 18.40 14.59 -12.24
N TYR A 189 17.20 14.15 -12.57
CA TYR A 189 15.99 14.96 -12.54
C TYR A 189 14.97 14.31 -11.62
N VAL A 190 14.21 15.12 -10.92
CA VAL A 190 12.95 14.70 -10.31
C VAL A 190 11.81 15.10 -11.25
N PHE A 191 10.97 14.13 -11.60
CA PHE A 191 9.80 14.32 -12.45
C PHE A 191 8.54 14.35 -11.60
N ALA A 192 7.58 15.16 -12.00
CA ALA A 192 6.26 15.23 -11.35
C ALA A 192 5.15 15.21 -12.40
N SER A 193 4.14 14.40 -12.19
CA SER A 193 2.92 14.39 -13.00
C SER A 193 1.90 15.37 -12.44
N ILE A 194 1.62 16.45 -13.19
CA ILE A 194 0.72 17.53 -12.76
C ILE A 194 -0.55 17.49 -13.62
N GLY A 195 -1.51 16.69 -13.20
CA GLY A 195 -2.83 16.62 -13.80
C GLY A 195 -2.82 16.59 -15.34
N THR A 196 -3.61 17.47 -15.97
CA THR A 196 -3.59 17.67 -17.42
C THR A 196 -2.53 18.69 -17.85
N GLN A 197 -1.84 19.36 -16.93
CA GLN A 197 -0.73 20.26 -17.28
C GLN A 197 0.46 19.51 -17.86
N GLY A 198 0.67 18.25 -17.47
CA GLY A 198 1.70 17.38 -18.03
C GLY A 198 2.79 16.98 -17.04
N ILE A 199 3.94 16.67 -17.59
CA ILE A 199 5.11 16.18 -16.86
C ILE A 199 6.10 17.32 -16.68
N TYR A 200 6.38 17.64 -15.43
CA TYR A 200 7.35 18.67 -15.03
C TYR A 200 8.62 18.01 -14.52
N LYS A 201 9.73 18.73 -14.58
CA LYS A 201 10.99 18.26 -14.01
C LYS A 201 11.69 19.34 -13.20
N GLY A 202 12.47 18.90 -12.22
CA GLY A 202 13.35 19.73 -11.42
C GLY A 202 14.70 19.09 -11.23
N LYS A 203 15.64 19.83 -10.66
CA LYS A 203 16.96 19.35 -10.27
C LYS A 203 17.16 19.54 -8.78
N TYR A 204 17.88 18.62 -8.17
CA TYR A 204 18.27 18.75 -6.78
C TYR A 204 19.27 19.89 -6.60
N ASN A 205 18.96 20.81 -5.69
CA ASN A 205 19.81 21.94 -5.32
C ASN A 205 19.96 22.00 -3.80
N PRO A 206 21.07 21.54 -3.22
CA PRO A 206 21.27 21.54 -1.77
C PRO A 206 21.27 22.95 -1.15
N ALA A 207 21.54 24.01 -1.93
CA ALA A 207 21.52 25.39 -1.46
C ALA A 207 20.09 26.00 -1.43
N ASN A 208 19.14 25.42 -2.18
CA ASN A 208 17.74 25.82 -2.13
C ASN A 208 17.09 25.25 -0.85
N PRO A 209 16.42 26.07 -0.01
CA PRO A 209 15.71 25.56 1.17
C PRO A 209 14.70 24.46 0.86
N GLY A 210 13.99 24.55 -0.28
CA GLY A 210 13.05 23.52 -0.77
C GLY A 210 13.72 22.40 -1.54
N LYS A 211 15.05 22.40 -1.65
CA LYS A 211 15.89 21.35 -2.25
C LYS A 211 15.72 21.11 -3.75
N ILE A 212 14.64 21.55 -4.37
CA ILE A 212 14.36 21.28 -5.78
C ILE A 212 14.22 22.62 -6.54
N ASP A 213 14.98 22.75 -7.61
CA ASP A 213 14.83 23.82 -8.61
C ASP A 213 13.96 23.29 -9.74
N TRP A 214 12.67 23.57 -9.68
CA TRP A 214 11.69 23.17 -10.68
C TRP A 214 11.76 24.04 -11.93
N ILE A 215 11.61 23.43 -13.10
CA ILE A 215 11.40 24.11 -14.36
C ILE A 215 9.90 24.36 -14.53
N SER A 216 9.49 25.62 -14.58
CA SER A 216 8.08 26.04 -14.57
C SER A 216 7.28 25.71 -15.85
N THR A 217 7.95 25.21 -16.88
CA THR A 217 7.32 24.72 -18.12
C THR A 217 7.34 23.19 -18.15
N ALA A 218 6.23 22.59 -18.53
CA ALA A 218 6.16 21.14 -18.70
C ALA A 218 7.20 20.66 -19.72
N GLU A 219 7.90 19.57 -19.41
CA GLU A 219 8.75 18.90 -20.41
C GLU A 219 7.87 18.22 -21.47
N PHE A 220 6.70 17.73 -21.05
CA PHE A 220 5.71 17.14 -21.95
C PHE A 220 4.28 17.51 -21.49
N GLY A 221 3.48 18.01 -22.39
CA GLY A 221 2.10 18.42 -22.11
C GLY A 221 1.65 19.59 -23.01
N PRO A 222 0.42 20.10 -22.86
CA PRO A 222 -0.59 19.58 -21.96
C PRO A 222 -1.15 18.21 -22.39
N LEU A 223 -1.74 17.51 -21.42
CA LEU A 223 -2.37 16.19 -21.63
C LEU A 223 -3.89 16.32 -21.75
N SER A 224 -4.53 15.49 -22.57
CA SER A 224 -5.98 15.41 -22.65
C SER A 224 -6.63 14.73 -21.44
N ILE A 225 -5.90 13.81 -20.82
CA ILE A 225 -6.29 13.07 -19.61
C ILE A 225 -5.08 13.11 -18.67
N ARG A 226 -5.33 13.33 -17.40
CA ARG A 226 -4.25 13.42 -16.39
C ARG A 226 -3.40 12.15 -16.33
N SER A 227 -2.11 12.32 -16.09
CA SER A 227 -1.20 11.22 -15.76
C SER A 227 -1.53 10.67 -14.37
N LEU A 228 -1.54 9.33 -14.23
CA LEU A 228 -1.85 8.64 -12.99
C LEU A 228 -0.64 7.89 -12.40
N GLY A 229 0.51 7.88 -13.07
CA GLY A 229 1.74 7.28 -12.56
C GLY A 229 2.92 7.58 -13.45
N ILE A 230 4.09 7.70 -12.83
CA ILE A 230 5.42 7.78 -13.46
C ILE A 230 6.21 6.59 -12.93
N GLU A 231 6.93 5.88 -13.81
CA GLU A 231 7.66 4.69 -13.41
C GLU A 231 8.92 4.50 -14.25
N ILE A 232 9.92 3.83 -13.70
CA ILE A 232 11.15 3.50 -14.39
C ILE A 232 11.18 1.99 -14.62
N ALA A 233 11.32 1.58 -15.88
CA ALA A 233 11.55 0.19 -16.24
C ALA A 233 12.64 0.08 -17.31
N ASN A 234 13.46 -0.95 -17.23
CA ASN A 234 14.56 -1.18 -18.16
C ASN A 234 15.46 0.05 -18.34
N GLY A 235 15.61 0.83 -17.26
CA GLY A 235 16.39 2.05 -17.21
C GLY A 235 15.83 3.19 -18.07
N LYS A 236 14.54 3.22 -18.37
CA LYS A 236 13.82 4.25 -19.13
C LYS A 236 12.68 4.80 -18.29
N LEU A 237 12.37 6.09 -18.46
CA LEU A 237 11.26 6.75 -17.76
C LEU A 237 9.98 6.61 -18.58
N TYR A 238 8.92 6.20 -17.91
CA TYR A 238 7.57 6.08 -18.46
C TYR A 238 6.56 6.86 -17.63
N PHE A 239 5.45 7.24 -18.26
CA PHE A 239 4.28 7.72 -17.55
C PHE A 239 3.00 7.27 -18.26
N SER A 240 1.93 7.11 -17.49
CA SER A 240 0.60 6.77 -18.01
C SER A 240 -0.26 8.02 -18.20
N SER A 241 -1.06 8.08 -19.27
CA SER A 241 -2.10 9.08 -19.45
C SER A 241 -3.26 8.50 -20.23
N GLY A 242 -4.41 8.36 -19.58
CA GLY A 242 -5.56 7.68 -20.17
C GLY A 242 -5.23 6.25 -20.60
N SER A 243 -5.41 5.92 -21.88
CA SER A 243 -5.09 4.60 -22.44
C SER A 243 -3.61 4.40 -22.75
N LYS A 244 -2.81 5.45 -22.69
CA LYS A 244 -1.47 5.45 -23.28
C LYS A 244 -0.38 5.36 -22.23
N LEU A 245 0.62 4.54 -22.53
CA LEU A 245 1.91 4.48 -21.85
C LEU A 245 2.94 5.19 -22.72
N TYR A 246 3.47 6.30 -22.21
CA TYR A 246 4.48 7.10 -22.88
C TYR A 246 5.85 6.77 -22.33
N ARG A 247 6.85 6.71 -23.21
CA ARG A 247 8.26 6.59 -22.87
C ARG A 247 9.03 7.84 -23.24
N ARG A 248 9.84 8.32 -22.31
CA ARG A 248 10.80 9.40 -22.55
C ARG A 248 11.98 8.93 -23.38
N ILE A 249 12.34 9.72 -24.37
CA ILE A 249 13.59 9.61 -25.14
C ILE A 249 14.55 10.67 -24.58
N ASP A 250 15.65 10.19 -24.00
CA ASP A 250 16.64 11.01 -23.33
C ASP A 250 17.38 11.97 -24.25
N GLY A 251 17.86 13.06 -23.70
CA GLY A 251 18.70 14.04 -24.41
C GLY A 251 18.51 15.48 -23.96
N VAL A 252 19.29 16.36 -24.58
CA VAL A 252 19.19 17.82 -24.36
C VAL A 252 17.82 18.35 -24.76
N SER A 253 17.22 17.77 -25.80
CA SER A 253 15.85 18.04 -26.26
C SER A 253 15.06 16.74 -26.21
N PRO A 254 14.57 16.34 -25.03
CA PRO A 254 13.88 15.07 -24.85
C PRO A 254 12.58 15.05 -25.65
N ASN A 255 12.17 13.86 -26.05
CA ASN A 255 10.92 13.60 -26.74
C ASN A 255 10.20 12.45 -26.06
N TYR A 256 8.93 12.22 -26.43
CA TYR A 256 8.10 11.17 -25.86
C TYR A 256 7.43 10.38 -26.98
N VAL A 257 7.43 9.07 -26.84
CA VAL A 257 6.79 8.12 -27.78
C VAL A 257 5.79 7.27 -27.02
N ILE A 258 4.77 6.81 -27.72
CA ILE A 258 3.78 5.87 -27.17
C ILE A 258 4.33 4.47 -27.38
N ASP A 259 4.63 3.76 -26.30
CA ASP A 259 5.12 2.38 -26.34
C ASP A 259 3.98 1.36 -26.17
N HIS A 260 2.83 1.77 -25.61
CA HIS A 260 1.62 0.94 -25.54
C HIS A 260 0.34 1.79 -25.49
N ASP A 261 -0.75 1.27 -26.08
CA ASP A 261 -2.06 1.92 -26.07
C ASP A 261 -3.17 0.89 -25.83
N PHE A 262 -4.04 1.15 -24.87
CA PHE A 262 -5.21 0.34 -24.52
C PHE A 262 -6.48 0.77 -25.26
N SER A 263 -6.40 1.72 -26.19
CA SER A 263 -7.57 2.23 -26.95
C SER A 263 -8.26 1.15 -27.80
N ASP A 264 -7.55 0.09 -28.16
CA ASP A 264 -8.07 -1.09 -28.85
C ASP A 264 -9.16 -1.84 -28.04
N LEU A 265 -9.20 -1.65 -26.73
CA LEU A 265 -10.25 -2.21 -25.87
C LEU A 265 -11.59 -1.46 -25.97
N GLY A 266 -11.66 -0.37 -26.74
CA GLY A 266 -12.88 0.32 -27.13
C GLY A 266 -13.64 1.04 -26.01
N ALA A 267 -13.05 1.23 -24.85
CA ALA A 267 -13.70 1.85 -23.70
C ALA A 267 -13.55 3.37 -23.71
N THR A 268 -14.61 4.10 -23.34
CA THR A 268 -14.55 5.53 -23.05
C THR A 268 -13.83 5.77 -21.74
N ILE A 269 -12.84 6.65 -21.75
CA ILE A 269 -12.04 6.96 -20.57
C ILE A 269 -12.65 8.12 -19.81
N ASN A 270 -12.88 7.92 -18.52
CA ASN A 270 -13.27 9.00 -17.61
C ASN A 270 -12.03 9.88 -17.30
N SER A 271 -12.14 11.18 -17.51
CA SER A 271 -11.02 12.12 -17.33
C SER A 271 -10.55 12.21 -15.86
N ALA A 272 -11.45 11.98 -14.91
CA ALA A 272 -11.15 12.11 -13.48
C ALA A 272 -10.50 10.85 -12.90
N VAL A 273 -10.96 9.66 -13.26
CA VAL A 273 -10.54 8.40 -12.60
C VAL A 273 -10.02 7.35 -13.56
N GLY A 274 -10.27 7.51 -14.87
CA GLY A 274 -10.03 6.47 -15.87
C GLY A 274 -8.60 6.42 -16.38
N GLY A 275 -8.22 5.24 -16.87
CA GLY A 275 -6.96 4.98 -17.55
C GLY A 275 -6.15 3.86 -16.95
N ILE A 276 -4.86 3.86 -17.25
CA ILE A 276 -3.83 3.00 -16.68
C ILE A 276 -3.55 3.48 -15.25
N ARG A 277 -3.76 2.61 -14.26
CA ARG A 277 -3.61 2.91 -12.84
C ARG A 277 -2.61 1.96 -12.19
N GLY A 278 -1.93 2.42 -11.13
CA GLY A 278 -0.99 1.61 -10.36
C GLY A 278 0.15 1.07 -11.23
N LEU A 279 0.64 1.87 -12.16
CA LEU A 279 1.79 1.49 -12.98
C LEU A 279 2.97 1.15 -12.09
N THR A 280 3.46 -0.08 -12.16
CA THR A 280 4.48 -0.61 -11.24
C THR A 280 5.45 -1.48 -12.01
N THR A 281 6.72 -1.26 -11.82
CA THR A 281 7.78 -2.11 -12.36
C THR A 281 7.94 -3.38 -11.53
N ILE A 282 7.95 -4.51 -12.21
CA ILE A 282 8.16 -5.84 -11.61
C ILE A 282 9.22 -6.63 -12.39
N ASP A 283 9.85 -7.58 -11.69
CA ASP A 283 10.81 -8.47 -12.31
C ASP A 283 10.12 -9.35 -13.38
N ASN A 284 10.68 -9.41 -14.59
CA ASN A 284 10.22 -10.33 -15.63
C ASN A 284 10.60 -11.76 -15.23
N PRO A 285 9.71 -12.75 -15.36
CA PRO A 285 10.04 -14.15 -15.07
C PRO A 285 11.19 -14.75 -15.88
N SER A 286 11.49 -14.19 -17.04
CA SER A 286 12.69 -14.57 -17.84
C SER A 286 14.00 -14.10 -17.23
N GLY A 287 13.96 -13.14 -16.28
CA GLY A 287 15.11 -12.68 -15.49
C GLY A 287 16.05 -11.69 -16.16
N THR A 288 15.71 -11.16 -17.34
CA THR A 288 16.59 -10.23 -18.08
C THR A 288 16.05 -8.81 -18.15
N ASP A 289 14.74 -8.66 -18.12
CA ASP A 289 14.05 -7.38 -18.28
C ASP A 289 13.10 -7.14 -17.11
N GLU A 290 12.51 -5.95 -17.10
CA GLU A 290 11.45 -5.53 -16.16
C GLU A 290 10.16 -5.39 -16.93
N ASP A 291 9.06 -5.91 -16.34
CA ASP A 291 7.70 -5.76 -16.83
C ASP A 291 6.99 -4.62 -16.13
N PHE A 292 5.87 -4.17 -16.67
CA PHE A 292 4.91 -3.38 -15.91
C PHE A 292 3.73 -4.24 -15.45
N LEU A 293 3.32 -4.01 -14.22
CA LEU A 293 2.05 -4.43 -13.66
C LEU A 293 1.14 -3.20 -13.55
N LEU A 294 -0.12 -3.34 -13.92
CA LEU A 294 -1.08 -2.23 -13.90
C LEU A 294 -2.52 -2.72 -13.79
N MET A 295 -3.41 -1.84 -13.38
CA MET A 295 -4.84 -2.04 -13.45
C MET A 295 -5.45 -1.16 -14.56
N TRP A 296 -6.19 -1.76 -15.47
CA TRP A 296 -6.97 -1.06 -16.47
C TRP A 296 -8.35 -0.70 -15.90
N CYS A 297 -8.61 0.58 -15.83
CA CYS A 297 -9.82 1.14 -15.26
C CYS A 297 -10.31 2.31 -16.14
N PRO A 298 -10.99 2.04 -17.27
CA PRO A 298 -11.33 3.11 -18.23
C PRO A 298 -12.37 4.10 -17.68
N ASN A 299 -13.32 3.63 -16.89
CA ASN A 299 -14.41 4.47 -16.39
C ASN A 299 -14.95 3.96 -15.04
N GLY A 300 -15.98 4.64 -14.51
CA GLY A 300 -16.60 4.31 -13.23
C GLY A 300 -17.39 3.00 -13.19
N GLN A 301 -17.43 2.23 -14.29
CA GLN A 301 -17.98 0.87 -14.31
C GLN A 301 -16.89 -0.18 -14.54
N SER A 302 -15.69 0.14 -14.15
CA SER A 302 -14.54 -0.75 -14.24
C SER A 302 -14.75 -2.01 -13.41
N GLN A 303 -14.26 -3.13 -13.95
CA GLN A 303 -14.23 -4.42 -13.26
C GLN A 303 -12.86 -4.74 -12.67
N GLY A 304 -11.93 -3.78 -12.73
CA GLY A 304 -10.59 -3.92 -12.18
C GLY A 304 -9.78 -5.02 -12.88
N VAL A 305 -9.51 -4.86 -14.19
CA VAL A 305 -8.69 -5.83 -14.92
C VAL A 305 -7.23 -5.53 -14.72
N ILE A 306 -6.48 -6.54 -14.29
CA ILE A 306 -5.03 -6.43 -14.10
C ILE A 306 -4.33 -7.01 -15.32
N TYR A 307 -3.42 -6.22 -15.87
CA TYR A 307 -2.55 -6.59 -16.98
C TYR A 307 -1.09 -6.48 -16.58
N ARG A 308 -0.28 -7.31 -17.23
CA ARG A 308 1.16 -7.21 -17.26
C ARG A 308 1.60 -6.84 -18.68
N LEU A 309 2.55 -5.91 -18.78
CA LEU A 309 3.17 -5.53 -20.04
C LEU A 309 4.60 -6.06 -20.08
N GLU A 310 4.86 -7.01 -20.95
CA GLU A 310 6.21 -7.55 -21.20
C GLU A 310 6.88 -6.76 -22.33
N PRO A 311 8.15 -6.34 -22.17
CA PRO A 311 8.89 -5.69 -23.25
C PRO A 311 8.92 -6.56 -24.52
N ASP A 312 8.68 -5.93 -25.68
CA ASP A 312 8.79 -6.54 -26.99
C ASP A 312 9.52 -5.58 -27.96
N SER A 313 9.93 -6.09 -29.12
CA SER A 313 10.71 -5.35 -30.13
C SER A 313 10.08 -4.04 -30.60
N GLY A 314 8.76 -3.87 -30.46
CA GLY A 314 8.01 -2.69 -30.86
C GLY A 314 7.32 -1.93 -29.72
N GLY A 315 7.58 -2.29 -28.46
CA GLY A 315 6.91 -1.70 -27.29
C GLY A 315 6.64 -2.73 -26.21
N PHE A 316 5.38 -3.09 -26.00
CA PHE A 316 5.00 -4.08 -24.99
C PHE A 316 3.94 -5.04 -25.51
N ASN A 317 4.10 -6.31 -25.15
CA ASN A 317 3.09 -7.33 -25.26
C ASN A 317 2.19 -7.30 -24.01
N ARG A 318 0.87 -7.15 -24.20
CA ARG A 318 -0.10 -7.09 -23.12
C ARG A 318 -0.59 -8.47 -22.73
N ILE A 319 -0.41 -8.84 -21.47
CA ILE A 319 -0.81 -10.12 -20.90
C ILE A 319 -1.91 -9.88 -19.85
N TYR A 320 -3.05 -10.51 -20.04
CA TYR A 320 -4.10 -10.55 -19.03
C TYR A 320 -3.65 -11.40 -17.84
N GLU A 321 -3.76 -10.87 -16.61
CA GLU A 321 -3.47 -11.65 -15.40
C GLU A 321 -4.75 -12.06 -14.68
N THR A 322 -5.60 -11.09 -14.31
CA THR A 322 -6.85 -11.38 -13.57
C THR A 322 -7.85 -10.24 -13.69
N LYS A 323 -9.05 -10.49 -13.19
CA LYS A 323 -10.14 -9.55 -13.08
C LYS A 323 -10.62 -9.53 -11.62
N LEU A 324 -10.47 -8.38 -10.96
CA LEU A 324 -10.76 -8.26 -9.53
C LEU A 324 -12.23 -8.55 -9.21
N SER A 325 -13.17 -8.16 -10.06
CA SER A 325 -14.59 -8.44 -9.83
C SER A 325 -14.86 -9.94 -9.65
N LEU A 326 -14.21 -10.82 -10.43
CA LEU A 326 -14.36 -12.27 -10.29
C LEU A 326 -13.73 -12.81 -8.99
N LEU A 327 -12.58 -12.26 -8.60
CA LEU A 327 -11.95 -12.63 -7.32
C LEU A 327 -12.84 -12.25 -6.13
N ILE A 328 -13.46 -11.05 -6.21
CA ILE A 328 -14.35 -10.54 -5.17
C ILE A 328 -15.62 -11.39 -5.07
N GLU A 329 -16.24 -11.73 -6.20
CA GLU A 329 -17.45 -12.57 -6.24
C GLU A 329 -17.19 -13.97 -5.68
N ASN A 330 -16.00 -14.51 -5.89
CA ASN A 330 -15.57 -15.78 -5.30
C ASN A 330 -15.30 -15.66 -3.79
N PHE A 331 -14.77 -14.54 -3.34
CA PHE A 331 -14.48 -14.27 -1.94
C PHE A 331 -15.75 -13.93 -1.14
N LEU A 332 -16.63 -13.09 -1.71
CA LEU A 332 -17.90 -12.67 -1.13
C LEU A 332 -19.06 -13.47 -1.78
N VAL A 333 -19.19 -14.72 -1.44
CA VAL A 333 -20.18 -15.63 -2.04
C VAL A 333 -21.59 -15.04 -1.97
N GLY A 334 -22.28 -14.98 -3.11
CA GLY A 334 -23.64 -14.45 -3.23
C GLY A 334 -23.69 -12.95 -3.54
N SER A 335 -22.54 -12.29 -3.79
CA SER A 335 -22.47 -10.93 -4.26
C SER A 335 -22.11 -10.86 -5.74
N ASN A 336 -22.44 -9.71 -6.39
CA ASN A 336 -21.96 -9.35 -7.72
C ASN A 336 -21.22 -8.02 -7.64
N ALA A 337 -20.00 -7.98 -8.11
CA ALA A 337 -19.19 -6.78 -8.14
C ALA A 337 -19.50 -5.95 -9.39
N SER A 338 -20.16 -4.82 -9.20
CA SER A 338 -20.58 -3.93 -10.29
C SER A 338 -19.54 -2.86 -10.63
N TYR A 339 -18.70 -2.52 -9.67
CA TYR A 339 -17.68 -1.49 -9.79
C TYR A 339 -16.49 -1.82 -8.90
N VAL A 340 -15.29 -1.77 -9.47
CA VAL A 340 -14.02 -1.91 -8.74
C VAL A 340 -13.09 -0.78 -9.15
N LEU A 341 -12.73 0.07 -8.20
CA LEU A 341 -11.74 1.13 -8.41
C LEU A 341 -10.60 0.93 -7.42
N GLY A 342 -9.39 0.89 -7.93
CA GLY A 342 -8.21 0.65 -7.11
C GLY A 342 -6.95 1.15 -7.76
N ALA A 343 -5.83 0.61 -7.32
CA ALA A 343 -4.50 1.00 -7.80
C ALA A 343 -4.34 2.53 -7.79
N TYR A 344 -4.70 3.14 -6.66
CA TYR A 344 -4.55 4.57 -6.46
C TYR A 344 -3.09 5.00 -6.48
N ASN A 345 -2.23 4.10 -6.01
CA ASN A 345 -0.79 4.16 -5.99
C ASN A 345 -0.24 2.94 -6.72
N GLU A 346 1.08 2.80 -6.79
CA GLU A 346 1.78 1.59 -7.27
C GLU A 346 1.35 0.34 -6.50
N PHE A 347 1.49 -0.83 -7.11
CA PHE A 347 1.39 -2.10 -6.39
C PHE A 347 2.57 -2.19 -5.42
N TYR A 348 2.28 -2.40 -4.15
CA TYR A 348 3.32 -2.41 -3.13
C TYR A 348 4.07 -3.75 -3.10
N LYS A 349 5.35 -3.75 -3.45
CA LYS A 349 6.21 -4.94 -3.35
C LYS A 349 6.49 -5.25 -1.89
N TYR A 350 6.13 -6.44 -1.46
CA TYR A 350 6.29 -6.91 -0.09
C TYR A 350 6.87 -8.32 -0.06
N ILE A 351 7.85 -8.55 0.79
CA ILE A 351 8.36 -9.90 1.06
C ILE A 351 7.68 -10.38 2.33
N ASP A 352 6.85 -11.43 2.19
CA ASP A 352 6.16 -12.04 3.32
C ASP A 352 7.20 -12.66 4.28
N PRO A 353 7.30 -12.20 5.52
CA PRO A 353 8.32 -12.69 6.45
C PRO A 353 8.07 -14.12 6.92
N LEU A 354 6.88 -14.68 6.71
CA LEU A 354 6.54 -16.05 7.10
C LEU A 354 6.91 -17.05 6.01
N THR A 355 6.65 -16.71 4.74
CA THR A 355 6.87 -17.62 3.60
C THR A 355 8.10 -17.25 2.78
N ASN A 356 8.62 -16.05 2.94
CA ASN A 356 9.65 -15.42 2.10
C ASN A 356 9.23 -15.23 0.63
N ASP A 357 7.92 -15.26 0.36
CA ASP A 357 7.39 -14.99 -0.97
C ASP A 357 7.41 -13.49 -1.27
N THR A 358 7.72 -13.15 -2.50
CA THR A 358 7.53 -11.78 -2.99
C THR A 358 6.08 -11.59 -3.43
N LEU A 359 5.40 -10.68 -2.78
CA LEU A 359 4.02 -10.30 -3.07
C LEU A 359 3.96 -8.89 -3.65
N HIS A 360 2.94 -8.63 -4.46
CA HIS A 360 2.55 -7.28 -4.84
C HIS A 360 1.13 -7.03 -4.33
N LEU A 361 0.98 -6.03 -3.46
CA LEU A 361 -0.29 -5.72 -2.81
C LEU A 361 -1.01 -4.60 -3.57
N LEU A 362 -2.30 -4.76 -3.72
CA LEU A 362 -3.17 -3.81 -4.42
C LEU A 362 -4.42 -3.54 -3.60
N GLY A 363 -4.64 -2.29 -3.22
CA GLY A 363 -5.87 -1.84 -2.57
C GLY A 363 -6.93 -1.36 -3.57
N PHE A 364 -8.20 -1.54 -3.20
CA PHE A 364 -9.33 -1.12 -4.01
C PHE A 364 -10.58 -0.90 -3.16
N GLU A 365 -11.52 -0.18 -3.73
CA GLU A 365 -12.91 -0.13 -3.29
C GLU A 365 -13.77 -0.95 -4.23
N VAL A 366 -14.84 -1.53 -3.71
CA VAL A 366 -15.79 -2.30 -4.53
C VAL A 366 -17.22 -1.95 -4.20
N ASN A 367 -18.03 -1.74 -5.24
CA ASN A 367 -19.47 -1.63 -5.15
C ASN A 367 -20.07 -2.98 -5.53
N ILE A 368 -20.87 -3.56 -4.62
CA ILE A 368 -21.46 -4.88 -4.80
C ILE A 368 -22.99 -4.82 -4.68
N THR A 369 -23.65 -5.75 -5.35
CA THR A 369 -25.09 -6.02 -5.18
C THR A 369 -25.28 -7.41 -4.60
N GLY A 370 -26.15 -7.55 -3.60
CA GLY A 370 -26.23 -8.77 -2.80
C GLY A 370 -25.05 -8.90 -1.82
N GLY A 371 -25.11 -9.87 -0.95
CA GLY A 371 -24.05 -10.13 0.02
C GLY A 371 -24.15 -9.31 1.32
N PRO A 372 -23.23 -9.56 2.27
CA PRO A 372 -23.23 -8.92 3.57
C PRO A 372 -22.60 -7.52 3.55
N HIS A 373 -22.89 -6.73 4.59
CA HIS A 373 -22.12 -5.55 4.98
C HIS A 373 -21.97 -4.46 3.92
N LEU A 374 -23.12 -3.99 3.38
CA LEU A 374 -23.15 -2.88 2.44
C LEU A 374 -23.30 -1.53 3.14
N THR A 375 -22.69 -0.50 2.55
CA THR A 375 -23.02 0.89 2.82
C THR A 375 -24.32 1.29 2.13
N SER A 376 -24.87 2.44 2.47
CA SER A 376 -26.06 2.99 1.80
C SER A 376 -25.86 3.19 0.29
N ASN A 377 -24.62 3.40 -0.15
CA ASN A 377 -24.24 3.62 -1.56
C ASN A 377 -23.80 2.33 -2.27
N GLY A 378 -23.94 1.17 -1.62
CA GLY A 378 -23.63 -0.13 -2.20
C GLY A 378 -22.17 -0.54 -2.16
N TYR A 379 -21.31 0.20 -1.46
CA TYR A 379 -19.92 -0.25 -1.24
C TYR A 379 -19.85 -1.34 -0.18
N TYR A 380 -18.92 -2.27 -0.35
CA TYR A 380 -18.57 -3.22 0.68
C TYR A 380 -17.88 -2.50 1.85
N LYS A 381 -18.31 -2.78 3.08
CA LYS A 381 -17.81 -2.09 4.29
C LYS A 381 -16.43 -2.56 4.75
N GLY A 382 -15.95 -3.71 4.31
CA GLY A 382 -14.61 -4.22 4.63
C GLY A 382 -13.57 -3.69 3.63
N ALA A 383 -12.37 -3.40 4.10
CA ALA A 383 -11.28 -3.02 3.22
C ALA A 383 -10.59 -4.27 2.66
N LEU A 384 -10.89 -4.58 1.41
CA LEU A 384 -10.26 -5.67 0.69
C LEU A 384 -8.96 -5.21 0.03
N PHE A 385 -8.02 -6.14 -0.08
CA PHE A 385 -6.84 -5.96 -0.92
C PHE A 385 -6.46 -7.27 -1.60
N ALA A 386 -5.87 -7.16 -2.78
CA ALA A 386 -5.36 -8.29 -3.52
C ALA A 386 -3.87 -8.50 -3.22
N LYS A 387 -3.49 -9.75 -3.12
CA LYS A 387 -2.10 -10.22 -3.07
C LYS A 387 -1.81 -10.95 -4.37
N ARG A 388 -0.87 -10.44 -5.14
CA ARG A 388 -0.32 -11.13 -6.32
C ARG A 388 0.96 -11.84 -5.92
N TYR A 389 1.05 -13.11 -6.21
CA TYR A 389 2.23 -13.95 -6.00
C TYR A 389 3.11 -13.98 -7.25
N THR A 390 4.36 -14.41 -7.09
CA THR A 390 5.33 -14.50 -8.22
C THR A 390 4.90 -15.48 -9.31
N ASP A 391 4.13 -16.50 -8.96
CA ASP A 391 3.53 -17.47 -9.91
C ASP A 391 2.28 -16.92 -10.63
N ARG A 392 1.95 -15.63 -10.43
CA ARG A 392 0.81 -14.91 -11.00
C ARG A 392 -0.55 -15.33 -10.43
N GLN A 393 -0.57 -16.10 -9.36
CA GLN A 393 -1.80 -16.35 -8.62
C GLN A 393 -2.19 -15.10 -7.82
N TYR A 394 -3.48 -14.98 -7.55
CA TYR A 394 -4.06 -13.89 -6.78
C TYR A 394 -4.90 -14.44 -5.64
N SER A 395 -4.80 -13.83 -4.49
CA SER A 395 -5.72 -14.03 -3.38
C SER A 395 -6.22 -12.70 -2.85
N LEU A 396 -7.37 -12.72 -2.19
CA LEU A 396 -7.90 -11.56 -1.48
C LEU A 396 -7.70 -11.75 0.02
N GLU A 397 -7.47 -10.63 0.69
CA GLU A 397 -7.50 -10.54 2.14
C GLU A 397 -8.30 -9.31 2.57
N GLU A 398 -8.92 -9.41 3.73
CA GLU A 398 -9.71 -8.34 4.32
C GLU A 398 -9.01 -7.81 5.57
N ILE A 399 -9.00 -6.49 5.75
CA ILE A 399 -8.62 -5.88 7.02
C ILE A 399 -9.73 -6.18 8.00
N ASN A 400 -9.46 -7.13 8.88
CA ASN A 400 -10.43 -7.72 9.77
C ASN A 400 -10.61 -6.92 11.06
N GLY A 401 -11.72 -7.13 11.74
CA GLY A 401 -12.05 -6.49 13.01
C GLY A 401 -12.73 -5.13 12.90
N THR A 402 -13.11 -4.75 11.70
CA THR A 402 -13.65 -3.43 11.38
C THR A 402 -15.16 -3.41 11.21
N ILE A 403 -15.72 -4.54 10.85
CA ILE A 403 -17.17 -4.70 10.78
C ILE A 403 -17.71 -4.74 12.22
N GLY A 404 -18.30 -3.62 12.65
CA GLY A 404 -18.86 -3.48 13.99
C GLY A 404 -18.05 -2.64 14.98
N LEU A 405 -16.86 -2.19 14.65
CA LEU A 405 -16.15 -1.16 15.42
C LEU A 405 -16.60 0.23 14.92
N ASN A 406 -17.52 0.84 15.65
CA ASN A 406 -17.94 2.25 15.52
C ASN A 406 -18.69 2.64 14.24
N ASP A 407 -19.44 1.78 13.59
CA ASP A 407 -20.21 2.06 12.36
C ASP A 407 -19.39 2.62 11.16
N ASN A 408 -18.09 2.82 11.33
CA ASN A 408 -17.22 3.33 10.28
C ASN A 408 -16.87 2.20 9.31
N ALA A 409 -17.20 2.39 8.05
CA ALA A 409 -16.80 1.48 7.01
C ALA A 409 -15.31 1.69 6.68
N LEU A 410 -14.58 0.61 6.41
CA LEU A 410 -13.19 0.68 5.95
C LEU A 410 -13.09 0.40 4.45
N VAL A 411 -13.86 1.05 3.65
CA VAL A 411 -14.17 0.65 2.28
C VAL A 411 -12.95 0.49 1.37
N ALA A 412 -12.00 1.40 1.44
CA ALA A 412 -10.88 1.39 0.51
C ALA A 412 -9.54 1.34 1.23
N ASN A 413 -8.74 0.33 0.93
CA ASN A 413 -7.31 0.30 1.22
C ASN A 413 -6.56 0.97 0.07
N ARG A 414 -5.59 1.84 0.37
CA ARG A 414 -4.91 2.65 -0.64
C ARG A 414 -3.39 2.49 -0.66
N CYS A 415 -2.77 2.41 0.50
CA CYS A 415 -1.32 2.44 0.62
C CYS A 415 -0.82 1.49 1.70
N TYR A 416 0.46 1.13 1.57
CA TYR A 416 1.13 0.15 2.41
C TYR A 416 2.54 0.63 2.73
N VAL A 417 3.06 0.22 3.87
CA VAL A 417 4.48 0.38 4.18
C VAL A 417 4.92 -0.63 5.23
N LYS A 418 6.08 -1.24 5.01
CA LYS A 418 6.73 -2.06 6.04
C LYS A 418 7.19 -1.16 7.19
N SER A 419 6.98 -1.63 8.41
CA SER A 419 7.43 -0.95 9.62
C SER A 419 8.92 -0.58 9.54
N PRO A 420 9.31 0.68 9.80
CA PRO A 420 10.70 1.08 9.94
C PRO A 420 11.32 0.76 11.30
N PHE A 421 10.51 0.26 12.23
CA PHE A 421 10.92 0.06 13.61
C PHE A 421 11.60 -1.30 13.79
N SER A 422 12.78 -1.31 14.39
CA SER A 422 13.60 -2.52 14.53
C SER A 422 13.01 -3.58 15.46
N ASN A 423 12.09 -3.19 16.32
CA ASN A 423 11.41 -4.04 17.29
C ASN A 423 10.02 -4.50 16.82
N GLU A 424 9.69 -4.27 15.56
CA GLU A 424 8.39 -4.61 15.00
C GLU A 424 8.54 -5.20 13.59
N ASN A 425 7.89 -6.32 13.34
CA ASN A 425 7.80 -6.91 12.01
C ASN A 425 6.35 -6.77 11.51
N ALA A 426 5.95 -5.54 11.22
CA ALA A 426 4.58 -5.22 10.82
C ALA A 426 4.53 -4.60 9.44
N LEU A 427 3.37 -4.75 8.81
CA LEU A 427 2.95 -4.00 7.64
C LEU A 427 1.82 -3.05 8.05
N TYR A 428 1.95 -1.79 7.67
CA TYR A 428 0.95 -0.76 7.88
C TYR A 428 0.14 -0.57 6.61
N PHE A 429 -1.16 -0.37 6.78
CA PHE A 429 -2.17 -0.24 5.74
C PHE A 429 -2.93 1.06 5.96
N GLY A 430 -2.96 1.94 4.97
CA GLY A 430 -3.70 3.18 5.01
C GLY A 430 -4.87 3.19 4.05
N GLY A 431 -5.95 3.84 4.44
CA GLY A 431 -7.13 3.89 3.61
C GLY A 431 -8.17 4.92 4.02
N PHE A 432 -9.38 4.76 3.48
CA PHE A 432 -10.46 5.71 3.61
C PHE A 432 -11.83 5.07 3.40
N ASP A 433 -12.88 5.81 3.71
CA ASP A 433 -14.25 5.46 3.35
C ASP A 433 -14.77 6.46 2.29
N PRO A 434 -14.94 6.02 1.03
CA PRO A 434 -15.44 6.88 -0.04
C PRO A 434 -16.94 7.21 0.08
N ASN A 435 -17.66 6.59 1.03
CA ASN A 435 -19.05 6.97 1.26
C ASN A 435 -19.24 8.34 1.86
N GLY A 436 -18.19 8.99 2.22
CA GLY A 436 -17.98 10.36 2.53
C GLY A 436 -19.13 11.29 2.83
N ASN A 437 -20.22 10.73 3.17
CA ASN A 437 -21.30 11.52 3.62
C ASN A 437 -20.93 12.02 4.99
N ILE A 438 -20.17 13.13 5.08
CA ILE A 438 -20.35 13.96 6.23
C ILE A 438 -19.29 13.85 7.32
N SER A 439 -18.60 12.75 7.48
CA SER A 439 -17.56 12.69 8.48
C SER A 439 -16.22 13.06 7.85
N THR A 440 -15.78 14.24 8.15
CA THR A 440 -14.49 14.79 7.75
C THR A 440 -13.31 13.95 8.21
N ASN A 441 -13.53 12.94 9.05
CA ASN A 441 -12.49 12.20 9.77
C ASN A 441 -12.65 10.70 9.58
N MET A 442 -12.45 10.24 8.33
CA MET A 442 -12.60 8.82 7.95
C MET A 442 -11.30 8.16 7.55
N ALA A 443 -10.20 8.90 7.58
CA ALA A 443 -8.87 8.36 7.32
C ALA A 443 -8.44 7.41 8.44
N TRP A 444 -7.83 6.28 8.06
CA TRP A 444 -7.41 5.26 9.00
C TRP A 444 -6.08 4.61 8.61
N VAL A 445 -5.34 4.15 9.60
CA VAL A 445 -4.20 3.25 9.44
C VAL A 445 -4.38 2.05 10.35
N PHE A 446 -4.34 0.85 9.77
CA PHE A 446 -4.22 -0.41 10.51
C PHE A 446 -2.82 -0.98 10.33
N LYS A 447 -2.40 -1.80 11.26
CA LYS A 447 -1.20 -2.60 11.13
C LYS A 447 -1.50 -4.08 11.37
N LYS A 448 -0.76 -4.91 10.67
CA LYS A 448 -0.71 -6.35 10.87
C LYS A 448 0.71 -6.70 11.28
N ASP A 449 0.86 -7.18 12.51
CA ASP A 449 2.15 -7.63 13.01
C ASP A 449 2.39 -9.08 12.57
N TYR A 450 3.42 -9.28 11.80
CA TYR A 450 3.91 -10.59 11.39
C TYR A 450 5.00 -11.05 12.37
N GLN A 451 4.76 -10.91 13.65
CA GLN A 451 5.67 -11.55 14.60
C GLN A 451 5.69 -13.03 14.23
N LEU A 452 6.82 -13.47 13.76
CA LEU A 452 7.22 -14.84 13.99
C LEU A 452 6.95 -15.01 15.48
N SER A 453 5.98 -15.84 15.83
CA SER A 453 5.86 -16.24 17.22
C SER A 453 7.25 -16.75 17.57
N SER A 454 8.03 -15.86 18.18
CA SER A 454 9.32 -16.25 18.71
C SER A 454 8.96 -17.24 19.79
N ILE A 455 9.22 -18.49 19.50
CA ILE A 455 9.16 -19.60 20.44
C ILE A 455 10.05 -19.29 21.66
N ASP A 456 10.79 -18.18 21.61
CA ASP A 456 11.78 -17.77 22.62
C ASP A 456 11.20 -17.13 23.90
N ASN A 457 9.91 -16.89 24.03
CA ASN A 457 9.32 -16.29 25.23
C ASN A 457 8.55 -17.27 26.14
N PHE A 458 8.66 -18.58 25.90
CA PHE A 458 8.08 -19.59 26.80
C PHE A 458 9.08 -20.26 27.75
N THR A 459 10.20 -19.63 28.02
CA THR A 459 11.19 -20.14 28.99
C THR A 459 11.14 -19.40 30.32
N GLN A 460 10.07 -19.64 31.08
CA GLN A 460 10.19 -19.66 32.54
C GLN A 460 9.29 -20.76 33.13
N GLY A 461 9.92 -21.93 33.31
CA GLY A 461 9.48 -22.95 34.27
C GLY A 461 8.62 -24.06 33.74
N GLN A 462 9.18 -25.00 33.01
CA GLN A 462 8.96 -26.45 33.16
C GLN A 462 9.78 -27.25 32.13
N GLU A 463 10.08 -28.48 32.43
CA GLU A 463 11.01 -29.39 31.77
C GLU A 463 10.88 -29.42 30.23
N ASN A 464 12.01 -29.14 29.57
CA ASN A 464 12.10 -28.98 28.12
C ASN A 464 12.14 -30.35 27.44
N VAL A 465 11.03 -30.78 26.81
CA VAL A 465 11.06 -31.90 25.89
C VAL A 465 11.97 -31.55 24.72
N LYS A 466 13.13 -32.23 24.66
CA LYS A 466 14.05 -32.08 23.53
C LYS A 466 13.63 -32.97 22.39
N ILE A 467 13.67 -32.45 21.16
CA ILE A 467 13.26 -33.13 19.92
C ILE A 467 14.48 -33.25 19.02
N TYR A 468 14.81 -34.50 18.62
CA TYR A 468 15.99 -34.76 17.78
C TYR A 468 15.83 -36.03 16.94
N PRO A 469 16.44 -36.12 15.75
CA PRO A 469 17.03 -35.01 15.02
C PRO A 469 15.96 -34.10 14.43
N ASN A 470 16.25 -32.82 14.34
CA ASN A 470 15.42 -31.84 13.65
C ASN A 470 16.34 -30.86 12.91
N PRO A 471 16.40 -30.84 11.57
CA PRO A 471 15.57 -31.61 10.60
C PRO A 471 15.76 -33.13 10.64
N THR A 472 14.74 -33.86 10.14
CA THR A 472 14.74 -35.33 10.07
C THR A 472 14.34 -35.83 8.68
N LYS A 473 14.74 -37.07 8.36
CA LYS A 473 14.27 -37.76 7.14
C LYS A 473 13.07 -38.65 7.40
N SER A 474 12.91 -39.17 8.61
CA SER A 474 11.86 -40.17 8.88
C SER A 474 11.37 -40.22 10.32
N VAL A 475 12.26 -40.15 11.29
CA VAL A 475 11.93 -40.40 12.70
C VAL A 475 12.52 -39.28 13.56
N ILE A 476 11.74 -38.85 14.53
CA ILE A 476 12.20 -38.00 15.62
C ILE A 476 12.04 -38.69 16.97
N TYR A 477 12.92 -38.34 17.90
CA TYR A 477 12.86 -38.80 19.26
C TYR A 477 12.62 -37.62 20.19
N LEU A 478 11.87 -37.89 21.26
CA LEU A 478 11.62 -36.95 22.35
C LEU A 478 12.48 -37.35 23.53
N SER A 479 12.97 -36.39 24.31
CA SER A 479 13.78 -36.67 25.50
C SER A 479 13.07 -37.53 26.55
N GLU A 480 11.74 -37.54 26.51
CA GLU A 480 10.89 -38.30 27.38
C GLU A 480 9.57 -38.70 26.67
N LYS A 481 8.81 -39.61 27.27
CA LYS A 481 7.49 -39.97 26.78
C LYS A 481 6.50 -38.88 27.18
N VAL A 482 5.81 -38.30 26.17
CA VAL A 482 4.81 -37.25 26.38
C VAL A 482 3.62 -37.46 25.47
N GLU A 483 2.46 -36.98 25.90
CA GLU A 483 1.32 -36.79 25.01
C GLU A 483 1.62 -35.57 24.10
N PHE A 484 1.39 -35.74 22.80
CA PHE A 484 1.66 -34.65 21.84
C PHE A 484 0.66 -34.66 20.69
N ILE A 485 0.56 -33.49 20.05
CA ILE A 485 -0.22 -33.29 18.85
C ILE A 485 0.74 -32.76 17.75
N LEU A 486 0.59 -33.31 16.55
CA LEU A 486 1.30 -32.85 15.37
C LEU A 486 0.31 -32.19 14.41
N TYR A 487 0.63 -30.97 13.97
CA TYR A 487 -0.17 -30.23 13.02
C TYR A 487 0.60 -30.05 11.71
N ASN A 488 -0.11 -29.90 10.61
CA ASN A 488 0.46 -29.35 9.38
C ASN A 488 0.58 -27.82 9.47
N ILE A 489 1.14 -27.19 8.44
CA ILE A 489 1.32 -25.73 8.39
C ILE A 489 0.00 -24.95 8.34
N LEU A 490 -1.11 -25.61 8.01
CA LEU A 490 -2.45 -25.01 8.00
C LEU A 490 -3.12 -25.06 9.37
N GLY A 491 -2.46 -25.70 10.37
CA GLY A 491 -3.00 -25.88 11.70
C GLY A 491 -3.95 -27.06 11.84
N GLU A 492 -4.04 -27.93 10.84
CA GLU A 492 -4.83 -29.15 10.91
C GLU A 492 -4.09 -30.23 11.69
N ILE A 493 -4.79 -30.91 12.60
CA ILE A 493 -4.22 -32.03 13.35
C ILE A 493 -4.01 -33.21 12.39
N ILE A 494 -2.75 -33.63 12.24
CA ILE A 494 -2.38 -34.78 11.40
C ILE A 494 -2.00 -36.01 12.20
N PHE A 495 -1.63 -35.83 13.47
CA PHE A 495 -1.31 -36.97 14.34
C PHE A 495 -1.44 -36.58 15.82
N ILE A 496 -1.94 -37.51 16.64
CA ILE A 496 -1.95 -37.40 18.10
C ILE A 496 -1.29 -38.67 18.65
N GLY A 497 -0.38 -38.51 19.57
CA GLY A 497 0.36 -39.64 20.14
C GLY A 497 0.74 -39.43 21.60
N ASP A 498 1.13 -40.53 22.23
CA ASP A 498 1.69 -40.61 23.59
C ASP A 498 2.93 -41.52 23.53
N ASN A 499 4.06 -40.93 23.15
CA ASN A 499 5.28 -41.71 22.93
C ASN A 499 6.51 -40.81 23.08
N ASN A 500 7.70 -41.42 23.13
CA ASN A 500 8.99 -40.71 23.01
C ASN A 500 9.61 -40.82 21.61
N LYS A 501 8.83 -41.32 20.62
CA LYS A 501 9.26 -41.49 19.23
C LYS A 501 8.08 -41.17 18.30
N ILE A 502 8.35 -40.39 17.26
CA ILE A 502 7.39 -40.03 16.21
C ILE A 502 7.93 -40.55 14.87
N ASP A 503 7.18 -41.43 14.23
CA ASP A 503 7.50 -41.93 12.89
C ASP A 503 6.79 -41.05 11.83
N LEU A 504 7.58 -40.35 11.04
CA LEU A 504 7.12 -39.46 10.00
C LEU A 504 7.17 -40.08 8.59
N ASN A 505 7.49 -41.40 8.45
CA ASN A 505 7.65 -42.00 7.13
C ASN A 505 6.42 -41.88 6.22
N SER A 506 5.23 -41.87 6.82
CA SER A 506 3.95 -41.75 6.11
C SER A 506 3.53 -40.31 5.79
N PHE A 507 4.29 -39.33 6.23
CA PHE A 507 4.00 -37.93 5.98
C PHE A 507 4.85 -37.38 4.83
N ASP A 508 4.40 -36.33 4.17
CA ASP A 508 5.17 -35.65 3.11
C ASP A 508 6.37 -34.87 3.68
N ASN A 509 7.35 -34.55 2.81
CA ASN A 509 8.40 -33.63 3.20
C ASN A 509 7.81 -32.25 3.44
N GLY A 510 8.22 -31.59 4.52
CA GLY A 510 7.64 -30.31 4.87
C GLY A 510 7.87 -29.93 6.33
N VAL A 511 7.13 -28.90 6.74
CA VAL A 511 7.17 -28.36 8.09
C VAL A 511 5.93 -28.78 8.85
N TYR A 512 6.12 -29.24 10.07
CA TYR A 512 5.08 -29.65 10.99
C TYR A 512 5.22 -28.92 12.31
N ILE A 513 4.12 -28.74 13.04
CA ILE A 513 4.13 -28.13 14.36
C ILE A 513 3.86 -29.24 15.39
N PHE A 514 4.79 -29.43 16.29
CA PHE A 514 4.67 -30.30 17.45
C PHE A 514 4.17 -29.50 18.64
N GLU A 515 3.23 -30.06 19.37
CA GLU A 515 2.69 -29.49 20.60
C GLU A 515 2.56 -30.57 21.67
N SER A 516 3.09 -30.29 22.87
CA SER A 516 2.97 -31.16 24.07
C SER A 516 2.94 -30.29 25.31
N GLY A 517 1.83 -30.26 26.02
CA GLY A 517 1.62 -29.39 27.15
C GLY A 517 1.85 -27.93 26.77
N ASN A 518 2.83 -27.28 27.37
CA ASN A 518 3.23 -25.90 27.05
C ASN A 518 4.38 -25.81 26.03
N VAL A 519 4.85 -26.96 25.51
CA VAL A 519 5.93 -26.99 24.51
C VAL A 519 5.31 -27.02 23.12
N ARG A 520 5.66 -26.02 22.31
CA ARG A 520 5.29 -25.98 20.88
C ARG A 520 6.55 -25.69 20.08
N THR A 521 6.84 -26.54 19.09
CA THR A 521 8.06 -26.39 18.28
C THR A 521 7.84 -26.88 16.87
N GLN A 522 8.70 -26.46 15.96
CA GLN A 522 8.68 -26.84 14.56
C GLN A 522 9.51 -28.09 14.32
N ILE A 523 8.96 -28.99 13.51
CA ILE A 523 9.66 -30.17 12.99
C ILE A 523 9.79 -30.02 11.48
N ILE A 524 11.01 -30.22 10.98
CA ILE A 524 11.30 -30.16 9.53
C ILE A 524 11.59 -31.59 9.05
N LYS A 525 10.74 -32.12 8.17
CA LYS A 525 10.97 -33.37 7.43
C LYS A 525 11.55 -33.06 6.04
N GLN A 526 12.69 -33.73 5.71
CA GLN A 526 13.41 -33.57 4.45
C GLN A 526 13.44 -34.86 3.64
#